data_86ab4138bf94fc3b9e831a1d777df0c4
#
_entry.id   86ab4138bf94fc3b9e831a1d777df0c4
#
_cell.length_a   1.000
_cell.length_b   1.000
_cell.length_c   1.000
_cell.angle_alpha   90.00
_cell.angle_beta   90.00
_cell.angle_gamma   90.00
#
_symmetry.space_group_name_H-M   'P 1'
#
loop_
_entity.id
_entity.type
_entity.pdbx_description
1 polymer ?
#
loop_
_entity_poly.entity_id
_entity_poly.type
_entity_poly.pdbx_seq_one_letter_code
_entity_poly.pdbx_strand_id
1 'polypeptide(L)'
;MGSSMKLINSRAFGETIRRLRVEAGLTQEQVSAKLQLQNVDITRSQYAQIECGTYNIRPEELCSIKHLFNVSYEDFFKEIEVPGEDFDYTVIMQKEK
;
A
#
# COMPACT_ATOMS: atom_id res chain seq x y z
N MET A 1 3.95 -20.10 0.03
CA MET A 1 4.87 -19.60 0.39
C MET A 1 5.08 -18.19 0.43
N GLY A 2 6.16 -17.79 0.76
CA GLY A 2 6.43 -16.42 1.00
C GLY A 2 6.44 -15.56 -0.24
N SER A 3 6.35 -16.17 -1.38
CA SER A 3 6.46 -15.41 -2.61
C SER A 3 5.34 -14.38 -2.76
N SER A 4 4.19 -14.63 -2.17
CA SER A 4 3.09 -13.68 -2.31
C SER A 4 3.39 -12.37 -1.60
N MET A 5 4.30 -12.38 -0.65
CA MET A 5 4.61 -11.17 0.07
C MET A 5 5.38 -10.16 -0.76
N LYS A 6 6.04 -10.62 -1.81
CA LYS A 6 6.85 -9.73 -2.61
C LYS A 6 6.03 -8.75 -3.43
N LEU A 7 4.76 -9.03 -3.63
CA LEU A 7 3.90 -8.09 -4.35
C LEU A 7 3.70 -6.82 -3.56
N ILE A 8 3.68 -6.95 -2.25
CA ILE A 8 3.42 -5.80 -1.39
C ILE A 8 4.66 -4.93 -1.29
N ASN A 9 5.80 -5.52 -1.60
CA ASN A 9 7.06 -4.82 -1.49
C ASN A 9 7.60 -4.56 -2.89
N SER A 10 6.79 -3.99 -3.76
CA SER A 10 7.20 -3.78 -5.13
C SER A 10 7.29 -2.30 -5.42
N ARG A 11 8.09 -2.01 -6.43
CA ARG A 11 8.25 -0.64 -6.87
C ARG A 11 6.97 -0.10 -7.48
N ALA A 12 6.27 -0.93 -8.25
CA ALA A 12 5.03 -0.49 -8.86
C ALA A 12 4.00 -0.16 -7.81
N PHE A 13 3.95 -0.96 -6.76
CA PHE A 13 3.03 -0.70 -5.66
C PHE A 13 3.37 0.61 -4.98
N GLY A 14 4.67 0.85 -4.74
CA GLY A 14 5.09 2.09 -4.11
C GLY A 14 4.76 3.31 -4.95
N GLU A 15 4.90 3.19 -6.25
CA GLU A 15 4.58 4.30 -7.14
C GLU A 15 3.08 4.60 -7.13
N THR A 16 2.27 3.56 -7.05
CA THR A 16 0.83 3.77 -6.95
C THR A 16 0.48 4.51 -5.67
N ILE A 17 1.08 4.11 -4.57
CA ILE A 17 0.83 4.77 -3.29
C ILE A 17 1.28 6.23 -3.35
N ARG A 18 2.43 6.48 -3.95
CA ARG A 18 2.91 7.84 -4.06
C ARG A 18 1.96 8.70 -4.88
N ARG A 19 1.48 8.15 -5.99
CA ARG A 19 0.56 8.90 -6.82
C ARG A 19 -0.72 9.23 -6.06
N LEU A 20 -1.25 8.27 -5.33
CA LEU A 20 -2.46 8.52 -4.55
C LEU A 20 -2.22 9.59 -3.50
N ARG A 21 -1.05 9.57 -2.87
CA ARG A 21 -0.72 10.58 -1.88
C ARG A 21 -0.66 11.98 -2.51
N VAL A 22 0.01 12.07 -3.63
CA VAL A 22 0.14 13.36 -4.31
C VAL A 22 -1.22 13.88 -4.75
N GLU A 23 -2.05 12.98 -5.28
CA GLU A 23 -3.40 13.37 -5.69
C GLU A 23 -4.24 13.82 -4.52
N ALA A 24 -3.98 13.27 -3.34
CA ALA A 24 -4.69 13.68 -2.14
C ALA A 24 -4.13 14.98 -1.55
N GLY A 25 -3.05 15.49 -2.09
CA GLY A 25 -2.47 16.73 -1.61
C GLY A 25 -1.74 16.59 -0.29
N LEU A 26 -1.21 15.42 -0.01
CA LEU A 26 -0.58 15.16 1.29
C LEU A 26 0.92 14.97 1.13
N THR A 27 1.66 15.38 2.16
CA THR A 27 3.08 15.10 2.24
C THR A 27 3.26 13.73 2.88
N GLN A 28 4.48 13.18 2.74
CA GLN A 28 4.79 11.91 3.40
C GLN A 28 4.64 12.02 4.91
N GLU A 29 5.03 13.15 5.46
CA GLU A 29 4.92 13.36 6.89
C GLU A 29 3.46 13.38 7.34
N GLN A 30 2.61 14.02 6.53
CA GLN A 30 1.19 14.06 6.87
C GLN A 30 0.56 12.67 6.82
N VAL A 31 0.96 11.86 5.84
CA VAL A 31 0.42 10.52 5.76
C VAL A 31 0.84 9.69 6.97
N SER A 32 2.12 9.74 7.34
CA SER A 32 2.56 8.97 8.48
C SER A 32 1.89 9.44 9.76
N ALA A 33 1.67 10.75 9.90
CA ALA A 33 0.97 11.26 11.08
C ALA A 33 -0.47 10.76 11.14
N LYS A 34 -1.15 10.75 9.99
CA LYS A 34 -2.53 10.25 9.94
C LYS A 34 -2.60 8.76 10.25
N LEU A 35 -1.62 8.01 9.78
CA LEU A 35 -1.59 6.58 10.08
C LEU A 35 -1.37 6.35 11.57
N GLN A 36 -0.53 7.15 12.20
CA GLN A 36 -0.30 7.01 13.62
C GLN A 36 -1.55 7.31 14.42
N LEU A 37 -2.37 8.24 13.94
CA LEU A 37 -3.64 8.50 14.59
C LEU A 37 -4.59 7.32 14.47
N GLN A 38 -4.38 6.45 13.50
CA GLN A 38 -5.17 5.24 13.35
C GLN A 38 -4.51 4.05 14.05
N ASN A 39 -3.56 4.33 14.90
CA ASN A 39 -2.83 3.29 15.65
C ASN A 39 -1.97 2.42 14.77
N VAL A 40 -1.56 2.94 13.64
CA VAL A 40 -0.61 2.25 12.78
C VAL A 40 0.75 2.88 13.03
N ASP A 41 1.60 2.13 13.69
CA ASP A 41 2.88 2.64 14.15
C ASP A 41 3.90 2.60 13.02
N ILE A 42 3.84 3.61 12.18
CA ILE A 42 4.76 3.69 11.05
C ILE A 42 5.37 5.07 11.03
N THR A 43 6.70 5.12 10.94
CA THR A 43 7.39 6.39 10.93
C THR A 43 7.37 6.98 9.52
N ARG A 44 7.71 8.26 9.43
CA ARG A 44 7.81 8.89 8.13
C ARG A 44 8.85 8.19 7.26
N SER A 45 9.96 7.78 7.87
CA SER A 45 11.01 7.10 7.14
C SER A 45 10.53 5.76 6.60
N GLN A 46 9.78 5.01 7.41
CA GLN A 46 9.23 3.74 6.96
C GLN A 46 8.20 3.95 5.87
N TYR A 47 7.38 4.98 6.00
CA TYR A 47 6.40 5.26 4.96
C TYR A 47 7.11 5.61 3.65
N ALA A 48 8.18 6.38 3.72
CA ALA A 48 8.94 6.71 2.52
C ALA A 48 9.48 5.45 1.84
N GLN A 49 9.85 4.46 2.64
CA GLN A 49 10.32 3.20 2.08
C GLN A 49 9.21 2.44 1.40
N ILE A 50 7.98 2.61 1.84
CA ILE A 50 6.84 2.00 1.14
C ILE A 50 6.77 2.56 -0.27
N GLU A 51 6.90 3.85 -0.41
CA GLU A 51 6.83 4.46 -1.74
C GLU A 51 8.01 4.07 -2.61
N CYS A 52 9.13 3.77 -1.99
CA CYS A 52 10.30 3.31 -2.74
C CYS A 52 10.24 1.82 -3.08
N GLY A 53 9.30 1.11 -2.50
CA GLY A 53 9.18 -0.31 -2.77
C GLY A 53 10.15 -1.17 -2.00
N THR A 54 10.70 -0.65 -0.91
CA THR A 54 11.69 -1.39 -0.13
C THR A 54 11.20 -1.77 1.26
N TYR A 55 9.98 -1.39 1.60
CA TYR A 55 9.41 -1.71 2.89
C TYR A 55 8.47 -2.91 2.74
N ASN A 56 8.60 -3.85 3.66
CA ASN A 56 7.76 -5.04 3.63
C ASN A 56 6.48 -4.73 4.41
N ILE A 57 5.48 -4.25 3.72
CA ILE A 57 4.26 -3.74 4.34
C ILE A 57 3.43 -4.87 4.92
N ARG A 58 2.81 -4.60 6.06
CA ARG A 58 1.93 -5.57 6.71
C ARG A 58 0.49 -5.36 6.29
N PRO A 59 -0.34 -6.40 6.40
CA PRO A 59 -1.72 -6.28 5.95
C PRO A 59 -2.48 -5.14 6.64
N GLU A 60 -2.28 -4.95 7.92
CA GLU A 60 -3.00 -3.88 8.61
C GLU A 60 -2.52 -2.51 8.15
N GLU A 61 -1.25 -2.41 7.79
CA GLU A 61 -0.75 -1.15 7.25
C GLU A 61 -1.33 -0.87 5.88
N LEU A 62 -1.44 -1.92 5.08
CA LEU A 62 -2.02 -1.80 3.75
C LEU A 62 -3.47 -1.36 3.83
N CYS A 63 -4.23 -1.97 4.71
CA CYS A 63 -5.63 -1.61 4.87
C CYS A 63 -5.79 -0.17 5.32
N SER A 64 -4.94 0.27 6.23
CA SER A 64 -5.03 1.64 6.72
C SER A 64 -4.67 2.64 5.65
N ILE A 65 -3.67 2.34 4.85
CA ILE A 65 -3.28 3.23 3.76
C ILE A 65 -4.39 3.32 2.74
N LYS A 66 -4.95 2.18 2.37
CA LYS A 66 -6.05 2.16 1.42
C LYS A 66 -7.23 2.96 1.95
N HIS A 67 -7.52 2.81 3.22
CA HIS A 67 -8.63 3.53 3.83
C HIS A 67 -8.35 5.04 3.86
N LEU A 68 -7.13 5.39 4.17
CA LEU A 68 -6.75 6.80 4.25
C LEU A 68 -6.92 7.50 2.92
N PHE A 69 -6.59 6.83 1.82
CA PHE A 69 -6.76 7.42 0.50
C PHE A 69 -8.16 7.25 -0.05
N ASN A 70 -9.01 6.51 0.67
CA ASN A 70 -10.42 6.36 0.31
C ASN A 70 -10.60 5.80 -1.09
N VAL A 71 -9.90 4.74 -1.39
CA VAL A 71 -10.01 4.07 -2.68
C VAL A 71 -10.41 2.63 -2.44
N SER A 72 -10.99 2.00 -3.47
CA SER A 72 -11.33 0.59 -3.37
C SER A 72 -10.06 -0.24 -3.56
N TYR A 73 -10.13 -1.51 -3.15
CA TYR A 73 -9.01 -2.40 -3.38
C TYR A 73 -8.75 -2.57 -4.86
N GLU A 74 -9.80 -2.61 -5.64
CA GLU A 74 -9.66 -2.75 -7.07
C GLU A 74 -8.88 -1.59 -7.65
N ASP A 75 -9.23 -0.37 -7.26
CA ASP A 75 -8.52 0.81 -7.73
C ASP A 75 -7.10 0.85 -7.21
N PHE A 76 -6.92 0.36 -5.98
CA PHE A 76 -5.63 0.39 -5.33
C PHE A 76 -4.62 -0.47 -6.10
N PHE A 77 -5.06 -1.61 -6.62
CA PHE A 77 -4.17 -2.56 -7.25
C PHE A 77 -4.22 -2.56 -8.77
N LYS A 78 -5.13 -1.81 -9.37
CA LYS A 78 -5.36 -1.97 -10.80
C LYS A 78 -4.17 -1.58 -11.66
N GLU A 79 -3.30 -0.74 -11.14
CA GLU A 79 -2.16 -0.30 -11.91
C GLU A 79 -0.91 -1.10 -11.64
N ILE A 80 -1.02 -2.09 -10.78
CA ILE A 80 0.11 -2.95 -10.50
C ILE A 80 0.10 -4.06 -11.52
N GLU A 81 1.16 -4.12 -12.32
CA GLU A 81 1.23 -5.15 -13.33
C GLU A 81 2.19 -6.21 -12.88
N VAL A 82 1.70 -7.42 -12.86
CA VAL A 82 2.51 -8.55 -12.50
C VAL A 82 2.88 -9.26 -13.78
N PRO A 83 4.12 -9.19 -14.19
CA PRO A 83 4.51 -9.70 -15.50
C PRO A 83 4.14 -11.17 -15.66
N GLY A 84 3.44 -11.44 -16.76
CA GLY A 84 3.12 -12.78 -17.14
C GLY A 84 2.22 -13.48 -16.18
N GLU A 85 1.51 -12.73 -15.35
CA GLU A 85 0.78 -13.41 -14.37
C GLU A 85 -0.54 -12.92 -14.11
N ASP A 86 -1.32 -13.78 -13.56
CA ASP A 86 -2.63 -13.44 -13.13
C ASP A 86 -2.59 -13.16 -11.67
N PHE A 87 -2.50 -11.94 -11.31
CA PHE A 87 -2.57 -11.60 -9.90
C PHE A 87 -4.03 -11.69 -9.48
N ASP A 88 -4.29 -12.54 -8.52
CA ASP A 88 -5.65 -12.81 -8.10
C ASP A 88 -6.04 -11.93 -6.92
N TYR A 89 -6.67 -10.81 -7.20
CA TYR A 89 -7.13 -9.92 -6.15
C TYR A 89 -8.09 -10.60 -5.19
N THR A 90 -8.77 -11.63 -5.67
CA THR A 90 -9.74 -12.31 -4.84
C THR A 90 -9.11 -12.87 -3.58
N VAL A 91 -7.87 -13.32 -3.70
CA VAL A 91 -7.17 -13.87 -2.55
C VAL A 91 -7.05 -12.83 -1.45
N ILE A 92 -6.69 -11.62 -1.81
CA ILE A 92 -6.55 -10.55 -0.83
C ILE A 92 -7.88 -10.20 -0.23
N MET A 93 -8.91 -10.08 -1.07
CA MET A 93 -10.22 -9.69 -0.58
C MET A 93 -10.83 -10.74 0.32
N GLN A 94 -10.58 -12.00 0.04
CA GLN A 94 -11.11 -13.04 0.88
C GLN A 94 -10.51 -13.00 2.27
N LYS A 95 -9.28 -12.59 2.38
CA LYS A 95 -8.65 -12.49 3.68
C LYS A 95 -9.21 -11.37 4.51
N GLU A 96 -9.88 -10.47 3.88
CA GLU A 96 -10.49 -9.37 4.60
C GLU A 96 -11.72 -9.80 5.35
N LYS A 97 -12.29 -10.90 4.96
CA LYS A 97 -13.47 -11.36 5.66
C LYS A 97 -13.13 -11.99 6.99
#